data_7bfe25fa3abd7111ed272c279fb5d5f8
#
_entry.id   7bfe25fa3abd7111ed272c279fb5d5f8
#
_cell.length_a   1.000
_cell.length_b   1.000
_cell.length_c   1.000
_cell.angle_alpha   90.00
_cell.angle_beta   90.00
_cell.angle_gamma   90.00
#
_symmetry.space_group_name_H-M   'P 1'
#
loop_
_entity.id
_entity.type
_entity.pdbx_description
1 polymer ?
#
loop_
_entity_poly.entity_id
_entity_poly.type
_entity_poly.pdbx_seq_one_letter_code
_entity_poly.pdbx_strand_id
1 'polypeptide(L)'
;MKLGHIAKAFGAMLLAPLRIRRHPPEAPSDSFHYAIPMLAATKDLAVTQANDFPVAKTSQGRWTEWPPLILAGCDEPLVEGAPDLRGVWQAYKGPLRGHIERVEQAGARVVITAGGIIHDLTAGGIPMTDEGLGGAEINVAARYEDGRLNLYLNNKRLVVTRYREGSDLVWRWGPYRNRLRRLNDPPKNNPPL
;
A
#
# COMPACT_ATOMS: atom_id res chain seq x y z
N MET A 1 16.28 -22.13 10.32
CA MET A 1 15.02 -21.49 9.87
C MET A 1 13.96 -22.58 9.75
N LYS A 2 12.94 -22.57 10.63
CA LYS A 2 12.02 -23.71 10.75
C LYS A 2 11.06 -23.77 9.54
N LEU A 3 11.05 -24.88 8.81
CA LEU A 3 10.17 -25.17 7.66
C LEU A 3 8.68 -24.83 7.94
N GLY A 4 8.24 -24.90 9.18
CA GLY A 4 6.87 -24.64 9.58
C GLY A 4 6.37 -23.20 9.39
N HIS A 5 7.25 -22.19 9.36
CA HIS A 5 6.85 -20.79 9.13
C HIS A 5 6.59 -20.50 7.65
N ILE A 6 7.31 -21.16 6.77
CA ILE A 6 7.13 -21.02 5.31
C ILE A 6 5.80 -21.67 4.89
N ALA A 7 5.47 -22.83 5.44
CA ALA A 7 4.22 -23.53 5.14
C ALA A 7 3.00 -22.74 5.64
N LYS A 8 3.08 -22.10 6.84
CA LYS A 8 2.00 -21.25 7.37
C LYS A 8 1.79 -19.99 6.54
N ALA A 9 2.86 -19.34 6.08
CA ALA A 9 2.76 -18.18 5.19
C ALA A 9 2.15 -18.54 3.83
N PHE A 10 2.49 -19.71 3.28
CA PHE A 10 1.92 -20.21 2.02
C PHE A 10 0.43 -20.55 2.16
N GLY A 11 0.05 -21.24 3.24
CA GLY A 11 -1.35 -21.55 3.53
C GLY A 11 -2.19 -20.29 3.77
N ALA A 12 -1.66 -19.29 4.48
CA ALA A 12 -2.32 -18.02 4.67
C ALA A 12 -2.53 -17.28 3.35
N MET A 13 -1.56 -17.33 2.44
CA MET A 13 -1.62 -16.70 1.12
C MET A 13 -2.64 -17.39 0.19
N LEU A 14 -2.73 -18.73 0.20
CA LEU A 14 -3.72 -19.47 -0.59
C LEU A 14 -5.15 -19.26 -0.09
N LEU A 15 -5.33 -19.09 1.22
CA LEU A 15 -6.62 -18.85 1.85
C LEU A 15 -6.99 -17.35 1.96
N ALA A 16 -6.07 -16.45 1.61
CA ALA A 16 -6.29 -15.02 1.70
C ALA A 16 -7.53 -14.53 0.93
N PRO A 17 -7.82 -14.99 -0.32
CA PRO A 17 -9.03 -14.58 -1.01
C PRO A 17 -10.32 -14.98 -0.28
N LEU A 18 -10.33 -16.11 0.40
CA LEU A 18 -11.48 -16.56 1.18
C LEU A 18 -11.63 -15.74 2.48
N ARG A 19 -10.52 -15.37 3.12
CA ARG A 19 -10.51 -14.55 4.32
C ARG A 19 -10.88 -13.10 3.99
N ILE A 20 -10.36 -12.54 2.90
CA ILE A 20 -10.65 -11.17 2.46
C ILE A 20 -12.11 -11.04 1.98
N ARG A 21 -12.69 -12.09 1.38
CA ARG A 21 -14.12 -12.09 1.03
C ARG A 21 -15.06 -12.16 2.24
N ARG A 22 -14.62 -12.74 3.34
CA ARG A 22 -15.42 -12.86 4.58
C ARG A 22 -15.36 -11.61 5.46
N HIS A 23 -14.31 -10.83 5.32
CA HIS A 23 -14.11 -9.60 6.07
C HIS A 23 -13.71 -8.52 5.08
N PRO A 24 -14.50 -7.46 4.89
CA PRO A 24 -14.07 -6.32 4.08
C PRO A 24 -12.67 -5.91 4.54
N PRO A 25 -11.67 -5.84 3.65
CA PRO A 25 -10.29 -5.62 4.05
C PRO A 25 -10.06 -4.23 4.67
N GLU A 26 -11.01 -3.34 4.49
CA GLU A 26 -10.97 -1.94 4.89
C GLU A 26 -11.66 -1.66 6.20
N ALA A 27 -12.57 -2.56 6.62
CA ALA A 27 -13.37 -2.33 7.79
C ALA A 27 -12.93 -3.26 8.93
N PRO A 28 -12.75 -2.76 10.15
CA PRO A 28 -13.02 -3.54 11.33
C PRO A 28 -14.48 -3.99 11.26
N SER A 29 -14.79 -5.11 11.88
CA SER A 29 -16.02 -5.90 11.72
C SER A 29 -17.34 -5.14 11.89
N ASP A 30 -17.32 -3.93 12.37
CA ASP A 30 -18.48 -3.13 12.81
C ASP A 30 -18.64 -1.78 12.10
N SER A 31 -17.74 -1.36 11.23
CA SER A 31 -17.88 -0.11 10.49
C SER A 31 -18.08 -0.33 9.00
N PHE A 32 -19.33 -0.39 8.60
CA PHE A 32 -19.70 -0.43 7.19
C PHE A 32 -19.48 0.89 6.42
N HIS A 33 -19.10 1.96 7.11
CA HIS A 33 -19.11 3.30 6.55
C HIS A 33 -17.93 4.13 7.01
N TYR A 34 -16.76 3.96 6.44
CA TYR A 34 -15.82 5.05 6.47
C TYR A 34 -15.64 5.71 5.11
N ALA A 35 -15.58 7.03 5.14
CA ALA A 35 -15.36 7.80 3.94
C ALA A 35 -14.01 7.44 3.33
N ILE A 36 -13.99 7.26 2.01
CA ILE A 36 -12.75 7.10 1.28
C ILE A 36 -11.98 8.43 1.39
N PRO A 37 -10.72 8.42 1.87
CA PRO A 37 -9.98 9.64 2.05
C PRO A 37 -9.71 10.31 0.71
N MET A 38 -9.95 11.61 0.64
CA MET A 38 -9.51 12.41 -0.49
C MET A 38 -8.02 12.73 -0.35
N LEU A 39 -7.27 12.52 -1.41
CA LEU A 39 -5.87 12.95 -1.48
C LEU A 39 -5.86 14.45 -1.78
N ALA A 40 -5.98 15.27 -0.74
CA ALA A 40 -5.84 16.72 -0.88
C ALA A 40 -4.36 17.10 -0.83
N ALA A 41 -3.92 17.96 -1.73
CA ALA A 41 -2.64 18.64 -1.58
C ALA A 41 -2.77 19.62 -0.38
N THR A 42 -2.04 19.34 0.69
CA THR A 42 -1.92 20.28 1.82
C THR A 42 -0.87 21.33 1.48
N LYS A 43 -1.30 22.58 1.32
CA LYS A 43 -0.43 23.69 0.92
C LYS A 43 0.43 24.26 2.06
N ASP A 44 0.24 23.83 3.29
CA ASP A 44 0.72 24.59 4.48
C ASP A 44 1.80 23.88 5.31
N LEU A 45 2.34 22.76 4.88
CA LEU A 45 3.41 22.09 5.61
C LEU A 45 4.75 22.36 4.93
N ALA A 46 5.66 22.97 5.66
CA ALA A 46 7.02 23.30 5.21
C ALA A 46 7.94 22.05 5.09
N VAL A 47 7.39 20.85 5.16
CA VAL A 47 8.13 19.61 5.07
C VAL A 47 8.17 19.17 3.63
N THR A 48 9.37 19.08 3.09
CA THR A 48 9.62 18.82 1.69
C THR A 48 10.18 17.43 1.42
N GLN A 49 10.73 16.76 2.45
CA GLN A 49 11.38 15.46 2.28
C GLN A 49 10.66 14.33 3.00
N ALA A 50 10.55 13.18 2.35
CA ALA A 50 9.85 12.02 2.90
C ALA A 50 10.46 11.49 4.20
N ASN A 51 11.77 11.65 4.38
CA ASN A 51 12.49 11.21 5.58
C ASN A 51 12.21 12.06 6.82
N ASP A 52 11.65 13.26 6.65
CA ASP A 52 11.30 14.13 7.77
C ASP A 52 10.01 13.68 8.48
N PHE A 53 9.25 12.81 7.83
CA PHE A 53 8.04 12.23 8.41
C PHE A 53 8.36 10.97 9.22
N PRO A 54 7.80 10.83 10.42
CA PRO A 54 7.93 9.58 11.18
C PRO A 54 7.43 8.37 10.39
N VAL A 55 8.06 7.22 10.57
CA VAL A 55 7.57 5.98 9.98
C VAL A 55 6.24 5.59 10.63
N ALA A 56 5.21 5.46 9.81
CA ALA A 56 3.90 5.06 10.27
C ALA A 56 3.86 3.56 10.58
N LYS A 57 3.08 3.21 11.59
CA LYS A 57 2.85 1.82 11.97
C LYS A 57 1.36 1.55 12.06
N THR A 58 0.98 0.31 11.80
CA THR A 58 -0.39 -0.16 12.03
C THR A 58 -0.72 0.00 13.51
N SER A 59 -1.84 0.64 13.81
CA SER A 59 -2.33 0.77 15.18
C SER A 59 -2.73 -0.61 15.74
N GLN A 60 -2.48 -0.81 17.02
CA GLN A 60 -2.95 -2.01 17.71
C GLN A 60 -4.48 -2.10 17.62
N GLY A 61 -5.02 -3.25 17.23
CA GLY A 61 -6.45 -3.44 16.98
C GLY A 61 -6.91 -2.96 15.60
N ARG A 62 -5.99 -2.51 14.78
CA ARG A 62 -6.23 -1.91 13.46
C ARG A 62 -6.96 -0.57 13.54
N TRP A 63 -7.13 0.09 12.39
CA TRP A 63 -7.85 1.36 12.31
C TRP A 63 -9.34 1.13 11.97
N THR A 64 -10.20 1.96 12.54
CA THR A 64 -11.66 1.99 12.31
C THR A 64 -12.04 3.05 11.27
N GLU A 65 -11.20 4.06 11.14
CA GLU A 65 -11.30 5.13 10.17
C GLU A 65 -10.01 5.20 9.37
N TRP A 66 -10.06 5.73 8.15
CA TRP A 66 -8.85 5.92 7.39
C TRP A 66 -7.89 6.82 8.16
N PRO A 67 -6.65 6.37 8.40
CA PRO A 67 -5.66 7.23 9.03
C PRO A 67 -5.40 8.45 8.15
N PRO A 68 -4.99 9.59 8.72
CA PRO A 68 -4.58 10.75 7.94
C PRO A 68 -3.50 10.37 6.94
N LEU A 69 -3.29 11.23 5.94
CA LEU A 69 -2.19 11.06 5.00
C LEU A 69 -0.87 11.13 5.75
N ILE A 70 -0.02 10.14 5.55
CA ILE A 70 1.28 10.04 6.22
C ILE A 70 2.27 11.01 5.60
N LEU A 71 2.27 11.12 4.26
CA LEU A 71 3.15 12.02 3.52
C LEU A 71 2.44 13.32 3.10
N ALA A 72 1.45 13.77 3.90
CA ALA A 72 0.74 15.01 3.64
C ALA A 72 1.70 16.20 3.59
N GLY A 73 1.66 16.98 2.50
CA GLY A 73 2.52 18.15 2.31
C GLY A 73 3.94 17.84 1.85
N CYS A 74 4.33 16.56 1.72
CA CYS A 74 5.60 16.19 1.12
C CYS A 74 5.56 16.38 -0.40
N ASP A 75 6.44 17.18 -0.94
CA ASP A 75 6.56 17.48 -2.37
C ASP A 75 7.84 16.90 -3.00
N GLU A 76 8.57 16.07 -2.26
CA GLU A 76 9.78 15.42 -2.77
C GLU A 76 9.48 14.62 -4.04
N PRO A 77 10.18 14.90 -5.17
CA PRO A 77 9.99 14.18 -6.41
C PRO A 77 10.27 12.69 -6.24
N LEU A 78 9.51 11.85 -6.94
CA LEU A 78 9.80 10.42 -6.97
C LEU A 78 11.21 10.17 -7.50
N VAL A 79 11.89 9.18 -6.92
CA VAL A 79 13.20 8.74 -7.42
C VAL A 79 13.08 8.21 -8.85
N GLU A 80 14.17 8.29 -9.59
CA GLU A 80 14.24 7.78 -10.97
C GLU A 80 13.80 6.32 -11.05
N GLY A 81 13.01 6.00 -12.07
CA GLY A 81 12.48 4.65 -12.30
C GLY A 81 11.28 4.26 -11.41
N ALA A 82 10.90 5.08 -10.43
CA ALA A 82 9.71 4.83 -9.63
C ALA A 82 8.43 5.07 -10.44
N PRO A 83 7.50 4.10 -10.48
CA PRO A 83 6.19 4.35 -11.08
C PRO A 83 5.36 5.26 -10.17
N ASP A 84 4.60 6.19 -10.74
CA ASP A 84 3.63 6.96 -9.96
C ASP A 84 2.39 6.10 -9.67
N LEU A 85 2.33 5.56 -8.46
CA LEU A 85 1.24 4.73 -7.97
C LEU A 85 0.30 5.49 -7.03
N ARG A 86 0.56 6.79 -6.77
CA ARG A 86 -0.21 7.60 -5.82
C ARG A 86 -1.70 7.61 -6.16
N GLY A 87 -2.54 7.52 -5.15
CA GLY A 87 -3.99 7.58 -5.29
C GLY A 87 -4.74 6.63 -4.36
N VAL A 88 -6.06 6.69 -4.44
CA VAL A 88 -6.96 5.70 -3.84
C VAL A 88 -7.47 4.79 -4.94
N TRP A 89 -7.30 3.51 -4.74
CA TRP A 89 -7.51 2.50 -5.76
C TRP A 89 -8.49 1.44 -5.30
N GLN A 90 -9.41 1.00 -6.18
CA GLN A 90 -10.33 -0.10 -5.92
C GLN A 90 -10.14 -1.24 -6.91
N ALA A 91 -9.95 -2.44 -6.42
CA ALA A 91 -9.89 -3.63 -7.24
C ALA A 91 -11.26 -3.92 -7.87
N TYR A 92 -11.34 -3.82 -9.19
CA TYR A 92 -12.55 -4.14 -9.94
C TYR A 92 -12.47 -5.50 -10.64
N LYS A 93 -11.25 -6.04 -10.80
CA LYS A 93 -11.02 -7.33 -11.43
C LYS A 93 -9.93 -8.11 -10.68
N GLY A 94 -10.14 -9.40 -10.52
CA GLY A 94 -9.23 -10.32 -9.84
C GLY A 94 -9.82 -10.91 -8.56
N PRO A 95 -9.06 -11.78 -7.87
CA PRO A 95 -9.53 -12.47 -6.67
C PRO A 95 -9.88 -11.55 -5.50
N LEU A 96 -9.26 -10.36 -5.44
CA LEU A 96 -9.47 -9.37 -4.38
C LEU A 96 -10.42 -8.24 -4.79
N ARG A 97 -11.37 -8.54 -5.67
CA ARG A 97 -12.37 -7.56 -6.12
C ARG A 97 -13.10 -6.93 -4.93
N GLY A 98 -13.18 -5.59 -4.92
CA GLY A 98 -13.75 -4.79 -3.85
C GLY A 98 -12.70 -4.23 -2.88
N HIS A 99 -11.49 -4.79 -2.84
CA HIS A 99 -10.39 -4.26 -2.04
C HIS A 99 -10.09 -2.81 -2.41
N ILE A 100 -9.90 -1.98 -1.39
CA ILE A 100 -9.49 -0.57 -1.54
C ILE A 100 -8.13 -0.39 -0.88
N GLU A 101 -7.22 0.30 -1.55
CA GLU A 101 -5.93 0.71 -1.01
C GLU A 101 -5.64 2.17 -1.35
N ARG A 102 -4.97 2.86 -0.43
CA ARG A 102 -4.38 4.17 -0.64
C ARG A 102 -2.88 4.02 -0.78
N VAL A 103 -2.32 4.61 -1.82
CA VAL A 103 -0.88 4.65 -2.04
C VAL A 103 -0.40 6.10 -1.98
N GLU A 104 0.55 6.37 -1.11
CA GLU A 104 1.27 7.62 -0.98
C GLU A 104 2.73 7.38 -1.35
N GLN A 105 3.36 8.30 -2.06
CA GLN A 105 4.77 8.21 -2.45
C GLN A 105 5.42 9.58 -2.45
N ALA A 106 6.66 9.66 -1.95
CA ALA A 106 7.56 10.79 -2.09
C ALA A 106 9.00 10.30 -2.01
N GLY A 107 9.89 10.81 -2.85
CA GLY A 107 11.25 10.31 -2.95
C GLY A 107 11.26 8.80 -3.24
N ALA A 108 11.98 8.05 -2.41
CA ALA A 108 12.01 6.59 -2.44
C ALA A 108 10.95 5.94 -1.53
N ARG A 109 10.22 6.73 -0.72
CA ARG A 109 9.27 6.21 0.25
C ARG A 109 7.93 5.89 -0.39
N VAL A 110 7.31 4.81 0.05
CA VAL A 110 5.97 4.39 -0.34
C VAL A 110 5.18 3.94 0.88
N VAL A 111 4.01 4.52 1.05
CA VAL A 111 3.07 4.12 2.10
C VAL A 111 1.83 3.53 1.45
N ILE A 112 1.47 2.31 1.85
CA ILE A 112 0.29 1.61 1.37
C ILE A 112 -0.63 1.34 2.55
N THR A 113 -1.76 1.99 2.56
CA THR A 113 -2.78 1.84 3.59
C THR A 113 -3.92 1.00 3.04
N ALA A 114 -4.14 -0.19 3.60
CA ALA A 114 -5.18 -1.11 3.14
C ALA A 114 -5.46 -2.22 4.17
N GLY A 115 -6.68 -2.72 4.21
CA GLY A 115 -7.03 -3.90 5.01
C GLY A 115 -6.79 -3.74 6.52
N GLY A 116 -6.83 -2.52 7.03
CA GLY A 116 -6.51 -2.21 8.43
C GLY A 116 -5.00 -2.17 8.71
N ILE A 117 -4.14 -2.26 7.68
CA ILE A 117 -2.68 -2.30 7.80
C ILE A 117 -2.08 -1.08 7.09
N ILE A 118 -0.99 -0.56 7.63
CA ILE A 118 -0.16 0.46 7.02
C ILE A 118 1.20 -0.16 6.72
N HIS A 119 1.54 -0.28 5.45
CA HIS A 119 2.87 -0.65 4.99
C HIS A 119 3.63 0.64 4.66
N ASP A 120 4.63 0.98 5.44
CA ASP A 120 5.46 2.19 5.25
C ASP A 120 6.90 1.79 4.99
N LEU A 121 7.30 1.88 3.75
CA LEU A 121 8.53 1.28 3.24
C LEU A 121 9.36 2.31 2.46
N THR A 122 10.69 2.15 2.52
CA THR A 122 11.62 2.87 1.64
C THR A 122 12.14 1.91 0.56
N ALA A 123 11.96 2.28 -0.70
CA ALA A 123 12.32 1.45 -1.85
C ALA A 123 13.83 1.52 -2.18
N GLY A 124 14.66 1.26 -1.17
CA GLY A 124 16.12 1.19 -1.30
C GLY A 124 16.68 -0.23 -1.23
N GLY A 125 15.81 -1.25 -1.19
CA GLY A 125 16.22 -2.66 -1.08
C GLY A 125 16.68 -3.08 0.31
N ILE A 126 16.67 -2.18 1.29
CA ILE A 126 17.01 -2.49 2.69
C ILE A 126 15.78 -3.13 3.32
N PRO A 127 15.92 -4.31 3.95
CA PRO A 127 14.83 -4.96 4.64
C PRO A 127 14.33 -4.14 5.84
N MET A 128 13.02 -4.00 5.96
CA MET A 128 12.35 -3.33 7.07
C MET A 128 11.37 -4.30 7.73
N THR A 129 11.19 -4.14 9.04
CA THR A 129 10.14 -4.85 9.76
C THR A 129 8.79 -4.24 9.43
N ASP A 130 7.84 -5.08 9.06
CA ASP A 130 6.49 -4.70 8.64
C ASP A 130 5.47 -5.70 9.20
N GLU A 131 4.19 -5.37 9.10
CA GLU A 131 3.10 -6.25 9.49
C GLU A 131 2.51 -6.97 8.29
N GLY A 132 2.44 -8.28 8.38
CA GLY A 132 1.77 -9.11 7.38
C GLY A 132 0.31 -9.37 7.72
N LEU A 133 -0.38 -10.08 6.83
CA LEU A 133 -1.76 -10.50 7.07
C LEU A 133 -1.88 -11.30 8.36
N GLY A 134 -2.86 -10.89 9.19
CA GLY A 134 -3.13 -11.53 10.47
C GLY A 134 -2.22 -11.06 11.60
N GLY A 135 -1.53 -9.92 11.44
CA GLY A 135 -0.72 -9.31 12.49
C GLY A 135 0.65 -9.96 12.68
N ALA A 136 1.08 -10.82 11.77
CA ALA A 136 2.39 -11.45 11.85
C ALA A 136 3.48 -10.44 11.44
N GLU A 137 4.53 -10.34 12.25
CA GLU A 137 5.71 -9.59 11.87
C GLU A 137 6.42 -10.25 10.69
N ILE A 138 6.73 -9.44 9.68
CA ILE A 138 7.43 -9.86 8.46
C ILE A 138 8.59 -8.93 8.20
N ASN A 139 9.59 -9.43 7.47
CA ASN A 139 10.71 -8.63 7.02
C ASN A 139 10.58 -8.42 5.50
N VAL A 140 10.44 -7.18 5.08
CA VAL A 140 10.15 -6.79 3.68
C VAL A 140 11.20 -5.82 3.18
N ALA A 141 11.73 -6.07 2.00
CA ALA A 141 12.51 -5.11 1.23
C ALA A 141 11.69 -4.62 0.03
N ALA A 142 11.57 -3.30 -0.10
CA ALA A 142 10.93 -2.66 -1.24
C ALA A 142 11.98 -2.20 -2.25
N ARG A 143 11.67 -2.31 -3.56
CA ARG A 143 12.53 -1.83 -4.64
C ARG A 143 11.68 -1.29 -5.80
N TYR A 144 12.16 -0.21 -6.41
CA TYR A 144 11.69 0.21 -7.73
C TYR A 144 12.60 -0.41 -8.79
N GLU A 145 12.02 -1.27 -9.60
CA GLU A 145 12.73 -2.02 -10.66
C GLU A 145 11.84 -2.07 -11.90
N ASP A 146 12.36 -1.67 -13.04
CA ASP A 146 11.67 -1.71 -14.35
C ASP A 146 10.26 -1.06 -14.33
N GLY A 147 10.14 0.11 -13.71
CA GLY A 147 8.86 0.82 -13.57
C GLY A 147 7.85 0.10 -12.68
N ARG A 148 8.31 -0.69 -11.72
CA ARG A 148 7.49 -1.46 -10.80
C ARG A 148 7.95 -1.26 -9.36
N LEU A 149 7.01 -1.32 -8.45
CA LEU A 149 7.28 -1.50 -7.02
C LEU A 149 7.26 -3.00 -6.72
N ASN A 150 8.39 -3.54 -6.36
CA ASN A 150 8.57 -4.93 -5.98
C ASN A 150 8.82 -5.07 -4.48
N LEU A 151 8.08 -5.96 -3.82
CA LEU A 151 8.26 -6.27 -2.41
C LEU A 151 8.81 -7.69 -2.25
N TYR A 152 9.92 -7.79 -1.55
CA TYR A 152 10.65 -9.05 -1.33
C TYR A 152 10.58 -9.45 0.13
N LEU A 153 10.04 -10.64 0.42
CA LEU A 153 10.08 -11.23 1.75
C LEU A 153 11.50 -11.71 2.06
N ASN A 154 12.02 -11.28 3.23
CA ASN A 154 13.39 -11.56 3.67
C ASN A 154 14.45 -11.20 2.60
N ASN A 155 14.20 -10.15 1.83
CA ASN A 155 15.06 -9.65 0.74
C ASN A 155 15.40 -10.68 -0.36
N LYS A 156 14.68 -11.78 -0.43
CA LYS A 156 14.99 -12.88 -1.36
C LYS A 156 13.83 -13.24 -2.27
N ARG A 157 12.63 -13.29 -1.72
CA ARG A 157 11.46 -13.82 -2.44
C ARG A 157 10.53 -12.70 -2.83
N LEU A 158 10.39 -12.45 -4.12
CA LEU A 158 9.37 -11.55 -4.66
C LEU A 158 7.97 -12.07 -4.30
N VAL A 159 7.20 -11.28 -3.59
CA VAL A 159 5.85 -11.65 -3.12
C VAL A 159 4.78 -10.71 -3.64
N VAL A 160 5.11 -9.44 -3.84
CA VAL A 160 4.18 -8.43 -4.34
C VAL A 160 4.85 -7.63 -5.45
N THR A 161 4.09 -7.32 -6.48
CA THR A 161 4.48 -6.36 -7.52
C THR A 161 3.31 -5.41 -7.77
N ARG A 162 3.59 -4.09 -7.83
CA ARG A 162 2.64 -3.07 -8.26
C ARG A 162 3.21 -2.25 -9.41
N TYR A 163 2.40 -1.98 -10.41
CA TYR A 163 2.80 -1.17 -11.57
C TYR A 163 1.58 -0.58 -12.27
N ARG A 164 1.82 0.40 -13.13
CA ARG A 164 0.77 1.00 -13.96
C ARG A 164 0.63 0.25 -15.29
N GLU A 165 -0.61 0.08 -15.72
CA GLU A 165 -0.96 -0.45 -17.04
C GLU A 165 -2.09 0.41 -17.59
N GLY A 166 -1.71 1.44 -18.36
CA GLY A 166 -2.62 2.52 -18.72
C GLY A 166 -3.11 3.30 -17.50
N SER A 167 -4.41 3.45 -17.36
CA SER A 167 -5.05 4.09 -16.19
C SER A 167 -5.14 3.18 -14.97
N ASP A 168 -4.94 1.87 -15.12
CA ASP A 168 -5.06 0.91 -14.03
C ASP A 168 -3.79 0.82 -13.18
N LEU A 169 -3.96 0.53 -11.89
CA LEU A 169 -2.94 -0.08 -11.06
C LEU A 169 -3.09 -1.60 -11.17
N VAL A 170 -2.00 -2.28 -11.49
CA VAL A 170 -1.95 -3.74 -11.43
C VAL A 170 -1.23 -4.14 -10.15
N TRP A 171 -1.89 -4.93 -9.34
CA TRP A 171 -1.35 -5.51 -8.12
C TRP A 171 -1.26 -7.03 -8.27
N ARG A 172 -0.04 -7.55 -8.25
CA ARG A 172 0.21 -8.99 -8.20
C ARG A 172 0.66 -9.39 -6.80
N TRP A 173 0.06 -10.44 -6.29
CA TRP A 173 0.40 -11.01 -5.00
C TRP A 173 0.48 -12.55 -5.14
N GLY A 174 1.68 -13.07 -5.17
CA GLY A 174 1.91 -14.45 -5.53
C GLY A 174 1.26 -14.81 -6.87
N PRO A 175 0.36 -15.80 -6.93
CA PRO A 175 -0.32 -16.19 -8.17
C PRO A 175 -1.47 -15.23 -8.56
N TYR A 176 -1.88 -14.35 -7.65
CA TYR A 176 -3.03 -13.48 -7.87
C TYR A 176 -2.65 -12.22 -8.62
N ARG A 177 -3.47 -11.87 -9.62
CA ARG A 177 -3.38 -10.60 -10.34
C ARG A 177 -4.69 -9.86 -10.19
N ASN A 178 -4.63 -8.65 -9.65
CA ASN A 178 -5.75 -7.75 -9.49
C ASN A 178 -5.55 -6.52 -10.36
N ARG A 179 -6.63 -5.97 -10.91
CA ARG A 179 -6.65 -4.66 -11.57
C ARG A 179 -7.49 -3.71 -10.74
N LEU A 180 -6.93 -2.55 -10.47
CA LEU A 180 -7.53 -1.53 -9.65
C LEU A 180 -7.72 -0.26 -10.49
N ARG A 181 -8.90 0.35 -10.36
CA ARG A 181 -9.19 1.67 -10.91
C ARG A 181 -8.98 2.72 -9.84
N ARG A 182 -8.58 3.91 -10.23
CA ARG A 182 -8.50 5.04 -9.31
C ARG A 182 -9.91 5.48 -8.93
N LEU A 183 -10.15 5.71 -7.63
CA LEU A 183 -11.44 6.17 -7.11
C LEU A 183 -11.50 7.70 -7.04
N ASN A 184 -10.43 8.30 -6.53
CA ASN A 184 -10.32 9.74 -6.40
C ASN A 184 -9.04 10.20 -7.09
N ASP A 185 -9.16 11.02 -8.10
CA ASP A 185 -8.02 11.76 -8.60
C ASP A 185 -7.68 12.86 -7.58
N PRO A 186 -6.40 13.17 -7.35
CA PRO A 186 -6.05 14.38 -6.64
C PRO A 186 -6.72 15.54 -7.35
N PRO A 187 -7.23 16.55 -6.61
CA PRO A 187 -7.83 17.70 -7.24
C PRO A 187 -6.84 18.24 -8.27
N LYS A 188 -7.27 18.32 -9.52
CA LYS A 188 -6.48 18.99 -10.54
C LYS A 188 -6.29 20.41 -10.02
N ASN A 189 -5.04 20.81 -9.79
CA ASN A 189 -4.73 22.22 -9.52
C ASN A 189 -5.18 22.99 -10.76
N ASN A 190 -6.42 23.46 -10.76
CA ASN A 190 -6.79 24.52 -11.67
C ASN A 190 -6.05 25.77 -11.17
N PRO A 191 -5.22 26.40 -12.00
CA PRO A 191 -4.66 27.69 -11.63
C PRO A 191 -5.86 28.60 -11.31
N PRO A 192 -5.75 29.47 -10.32
CA PRO A 192 -6.80 30.46 -10.05
C PRO A 192 -7.02 31.28 -11.31
N LEU A 193 -8.29 31.44 -11.70
CA LEU A 193 -8.72 32.36 -12.74
C LEU A 193 -8.33 33.78 -12.35
#